data_f241391111230d8599cace9a69af6aa9
#
_entry.id   f241391111230d8599cace9a69af6aa9
#
_cell.length_a   1.000
_cell.length_b   1.000
_cell.length_c   1.000
_cell.angle_alpha   90.00
_cell.angle_beta   90.00
_cell.angle_gamma   90.00
#
_symmetry.space_group_name_H-M   'P 1'
#
loop_
_entity.id
_entity.type
_entity.pdbx_description
1 polymer ?
#
loop_
_entity_poly.entity_id
_entity_poly.type
_entity_poly.pdbx_seq_one_letter_code
_entity_poly.pdbx_strand_id
1 'polypeptide(L)'
;MHYFNNDGTPAELCVNGVRCTAKFAVDNNLVDTKNLIVRAPVGDLKAFVENNYVKIEAPIPTTGESIEIDSYICTTSEVGNPHLMVEVEDVEKFDLEKFSLNARKYDLFSNGINLSLIHI
;
A
#
# COMPACT_ATOMS: atom_id res chain seq x y z
N MET A 1 -14.13 7.51 -3.01
CA MET A 1 -13.16 7.15 -4.07
C MET A 1 -13.27 5.66 -4.37
N HIS A 2 -13.39 5.29 -5.64
CA HIS A 2 -13.26 3.90 -6.09
C HIS A 2 -11.93 3.77 -6.82
N TYR A 3 -11.23 2.69 -6.56
CA TYR A 3 -9.93 2.42 -7.10
C TYR A 3 -9.89 0.99 -7.65
N PHE A 4 -9.28 0.82 -8.81
CA PHE A 4 -9.23 -0.46 -9.52
C PHE A 4 -7.78 -0.79 -9.91
N ASN A 5 -7.44 -2.05 -9.81
CA ASN A 5 -6.18 -2.58 -10.35
C ASN A 5 -6.22 -2.58 -11.89
N ASN A 6 -5.08 -2.83 -12.51
CA ASN A 6 -4.95 -2.85 -13.97
C ASN A 6 -5.76 -3.99 -14.65
N ASP A 7 -6.11 -5.01 -13.89
CA ASP A 7 -6.97 -6.14 -14.33
C ASP A 7 -8.47 -5.86 -14.15
N GLY A 8 -8.83 -4.66 -13.65
CA GLY A 8 -10.21 -4.24 -13.41
C GLY A 8 -10.79 -4.70 -12.06
N THR A 9 -10.05 -5.42 -11.25
CA THR A 9 -10.51 -5.80 -9.91
C THR A 9 -10.48 -4.58 -8.97
N PRO A 10 -11.46 -4.46 -8.05
CA PRO A 10 -11.44 -3.38 -7.06
C PRO A 10 -10.25 -3.54 -6.11
N ALA A 11 -9.58 -2.42 -5.81
CA ALA A 11 -8.55 -2.37 -4.79
C ALA A 11 -9.07 -1.68 -3.52
N GLU A 12 -8.58 -2.10 -2.37
CA GLU A 12 -9.10 -1.64 -1.08
C GLU A 12 -8.48 -0.32 -0.65
N LEU A 13 -7.15 -0.18 -0.75
CA LEU A 13 -6.43 1.01 -0.37
C LEU A 13 -5.33 1.37 -1.37
N CYS A 14 -5.33 2.63 -1.78
CA CYS A 14 -4.20 3.28 -2.46
C CYS A 14 -3.95 4.63 -1.81
N VAL A 15 -3.02 4.71 -0.86
CA VAL A 15 -2.70 5.95 -0.12
C VAL A 15 -2.31 7.09 -1.07
N ASN A 16 -1.55 6.80 -2.13
CA ASN A 16 -1.21 7.80 -3.14
C ASN A 16 -2.45 8.28 -3.90
N GLY A 17 -3.36 7.38 -4.26
CA GLY A 17 -4.64 7.73 -4.89
C GLY A 17 -5.51 8.61 -3.98
N VAL A 18 -5.55 8.33 -2.69
CA VAL A 18 -6.24 9.16 -1.70
C VAL A 18 -5.65 10.57 -1.66
N ARG A 19 -4.32 10.69 -1.64
CA ARG A 19 -3.63 12.00 -1.68
C ARG A 19 -3.94 12.77 -2.95
N CYS A 20 -3.88 12.11 -4.10
CA CYS A 20 -4.22 12.73 -5.39
C CYS A 20 -5.68 13.19 -5.41
N THR A 21 -6.62 12.37 -4.93
CA THR A 21 -8.04 12.70 -4.87
C THR A 21 -8.29 13.91 -3.98
N ALA A 22 -7.67 13.96 -2.79
CA ALA A 22 -7.79 15.08 -1.87
C ALA A 22 -7.25 16.38 -2.49
N LYS A 23 -6.05 16.32 -3.08
CA LYS A 23 -5.43 17.48 -3.75
C LYS A 23 -6.28 17.97 -4.93
N PHE A 24 -6.74 17.06 -5.78
CA PHE A 24 -7.60 17.36 -6.91
C PHE A 24 -8.89 18.06 -6.48
N ALA A 25 -9.54 17.59 -5.42
CA ALA A 25 -10.78 18.16 -4.93
C ALA A 25 -10.59 19.60 -4.45
N VAL A 26 -9.49 19.90 -3.74
CA VAL A 26 -9.17 21.24 -3.27
C VAL A 26 -8.78 22.17 -4.44
N ASP A 27 -7.90 21.72 -5.34
CA ASP A 27 -7.40 22.54 -6.45
C ASP A 27 -8.50 22.92 -7.46
N ASN A 28 -9.52 22.07 -7.59
CA ASN A 28 -10.66 22.32 -8.48
C ASN A 28 -11.87 22.90 -7.75
N ASN A 29 -11.71 23.35 -6.50
CA ASN A 29 -12.79 23.96 -5.70
C ASN A 29 -14.05 23.07 -5.59
N LEU A 30 -13.86 21.75 -5.56
CA LEU A 30 -14.95 20.80 -5.34
C LEU A 30 -15.35 20.70 -3.85
N VAL A 31 -14.49 21.21 -2.98
CA VAL A 31 -14.69 21.31 -1.53
C VAL A 31 -14.20 22.68 -1.04
N ASP A 32 -14.88 23.25 -0.04
CA ASP A 32 -14.56 24.57 0.52
C ASP A 32 -13.58 24.51 1.70
N THR A 33 -12.93 23.38 1.91
CA THR A 33 -12.04 23.15 3.07
C THR A 33 -10.78 22.41 2.67
N LYS A 34 -9.71 22.71 3.39
CA LYS A 34 -8.44 21.96 3.31
C LYS A 34 -8.43 20.68 4.14
N ASN A 35 -9.40 20.54 5.06
CA ASN A 35 -9.61 19.34 5.86
C ASN A 35 -10.81 18.59 5.29
N LEU A 36 -10.58 17.43 4.74
CA LEU A 36 -11.62 16.64 4.09
C LEU A 36 -11.54 15.17 4.47
N ILE A 37 -12.63 14.47 4.24
CA ILE A 37 -12.71 13.02 4.38
C ILE A 37 -12.79 12.42 2.98
N VAL A 38 -11.86 11.54 2.66
CA VAL A 38 -11.91 10.72 1.45
C VAL A 38 -12.47 9.36 1.82
N ARG A 39 -13.68 9.07 1.36
CA ARG A 39 -14.28 7.76 1.54
C ARG A 39 -13.70 6.77 0.54
N ALA A 40 -13.09 5.72 1.07
CA ALA A 40 -12.48 4.62 0.33
C ALA A 40 -13.07 3.27 0.79
N PRO A 41 -12.84 2.14 0.09
CA PRO A 41 -13.33 0.84 0.53
C PRO A 41 -12.90 0.45 1.95
N VAL A 42 -11.69 0.81 2.36
CA VAL A 42 -11.18 0.59 3.74
C VAL A 42 -11.83 1.48 4.80
N GLY A 43 -12.65 2.46 4.40
CA GLY A 43 -13.32 3.39 5.30
C GLY A 43 -13.02 4.86 5.00
N ASP A 44 -13.33 5.71 5.95
CA ASP A 44 -13.16 7.16 5.87
C ASP A 44 -11.74 7.54 6.29
N LEU A 45 -11.01 8.18 5.38
CA LEU A 45 -9.63 8.62 5.58
C LEU A 45 -9.60 10.15 5.65
N LYS A 46 -9.10 10.68 6.76
CA LYS A 46 -8.93 12.12 6.90
C LYS A 46 -7.73 12.59 6.08
N ALA A 47 -7.94 13.63 5.31
CA ALA A 47 -6.94 14.28 4.50
C ALA A 47 -6.85 15.77 4.83
N PHE A 48 -5.64 16.28 4.87
CA PHE A 48 -5.35 17.71 5.01
C PHE A 48 -4.48 18.16 3.85
N VAL A 49 -4.91 19.19 3.13
CA VAL A 49 -4.21 19.75 1.96
C VAL A 49 -3.68 21.12 2.29
N GLU A 50 -2.38 21.31 2.16
CA GLU A 50 -1.74 22.60 2.34
C GLU A 50 -0.67 22.83 1.27
N ASN A 51 -0.90 23.83 0.42
CA ASN A 51 -0.05 24.11 -0.74
C ASN A 51 0.17 22.85 -1.59
N ASN A 52 1.42 22.36 -1.66
CA ASN A 52 1.78 21.12 -2.37
C ASN A 52 1.85 19.88 -1.48
N TYR A 53 1.49 20.01 -0.19
CA TYR A 53 1.52 18.90 0.75
C TYR A 53 0.13 18.34 0.98
N VAL A 54 0.06 17.01 1.06
CA VAL A 54 -1.15 16.30 1.45
C VAL A 54 -0.81 15.33 2.56
N LYS A 55 -1.39 15.55 3.73
CA LYS A 55 -1.30 14.66 4.87
C LYS A 55 -2.54 13.77 4.91
N ILE A 56 -2.35 12.48 5.11
CA ILE A 56 -3.42 11.49 5.28
C ILE A 56 -3.25 10.81 6.63
N GLU A 57 -4.35 10.63 7.35
CA GLU A 57 -4.42 9.69 8.48
C GLU A 57 -4.70 8.30 7.90
N ALA A 58 -3.65 7.51 7.70
CA ALA A 58 -3.77 6.14 7.20
C ALA A 58 -4.08 5.17 8.35
N PRO A 59 -4.72 4.03 8.06
CA PRO A 59 -4.86 2.95 9.04
C PRO A 59 -3.50 2.48 9.53
N ILE A 60 -3.46 2.02 10.78
CA ILE A 60 -2.26 1.38 11.33
C ILE A 60 -2.17 -0.03 10.74
N PRO A 61 -1.04 -0.40 10.11
CA PRO A 61 -0.86 -1.76 9.60
C PRO A 61 -0.91 -2.79 10.72
N THR A 62 -1.51 -3.93 10.45
CA THR A 62 -1.31 -5.12 11.27
C THR A 62 -0.14 -5.91 10.70
N THR A 63 0.71 -6.46 11.56
CA THR A 63 1.85 -7.29 11.16
C THR A 63 1.64 -8.71 11.61
N GLY A 64 1.96 -9.67 10.76
CA GLY A 64 1.98 -11.09 11.07
C GLY A 64 3.33 -11.54 11.61
N GLU A 65 3.47 -12.85 11.77
CA GLU A 65 4.73 -13.47 12.17
C GLU A 65 5.77 -13.37 11.06
N SER A 66 7.04 -13.37 11.45
CA SER A 66 8.14 -13.45 10.50
C SER A 66 8.29 -14.87 10.00
N ILE A 67 8.52 -15.02 8.71
CA ILE A 67 8.75 -16.28 8.02
C ILE A 67 10.05 -16.20 7.23
N GLU A 68 10.69 -17.32 6.99
CA GLU A 68 11.89 -17.40 6.15
C GLU A 68 11.53 -17.93 4.75
N ILE A 69 11.90 -17.19 3.71
CA ILE A 69 11.74 -17.57 2.31
C ILE A 69 13.07 -17.34 1.60
N ASP A 70 13.65 -18.37 1.00
CA ASP A 70 14.93 -18.32 0.29
C ASP A 70 16.07 -17.67 1.13
N SER A 71 16.11 -17.99 2.44
CA SER A 71 17.06 -17.41 3.41
C SER A 71 16.88 -15.92 3.73
N TYR A 72 15.79 -15.30 3.31
CA TYR A 72 15.42 -13.93 3.67
C TYR A 72 14.36 -13.94 4.79
N ILE A 73 14.52 -13.04 5.74
CA ILE A 73 13.50 -12.79 6.75
C ILE A 73 12.39 -11.95 6.11
N CYS A 74 11.17 -12.47 6.16
CA CYS A 74 10.00 -11.85 5.59
C CYS A 74 8.94 -11.67 6.66
N THR A 75 8.23 -10.56 6.63
CA THR A 75 7.12 -10.28 7.56
C THR A 75 5.88 -9.91 6.75
N THR A 76 4.76 -10.51 7.05
CA THR A 76 3.48 -10.12 6.43
C THR A 76 2.93 -8.87 7.10
N SER A 77 2.29 -8.01 6.32
CA SER A 77 1.60 -6.82 6.82
C SER A 77 0.32 -6.58 6.05
N GLU A 78 -0.71 -6.10 6.73
CA GLU A 78 -2.00 -5.79 6.15
C GLU A 78 -2.38 -4.34 6.47
N VAL A 79 -2.68 -3.57 5.43
CA VAL A 79 -3.12 -2.16 5.55
C VAL A 79 -4.21 -1.85 4.51
N GLY A 80 -5.11 -2.80 4.31
CA GLY A 80 -6.12 -2.80 3.23
C GLY A 80 -5.66 -3.55 1.98
N ASN A 81 -4.36 -3.83 1.85
CA ASN A 81 -3.82 -4.77 0.88
C ASN A 81 -2.74 -5.60 1.58
N PRO A 82 -2.66 -6.93 1.33
CA PRO A 82 -1.63 -7.78 1.92
C PRO A 82 -0.26 -7.48 1.33
N HIS A 83 0.73 -7.35 2.19
CA HIS A 83 2.13 -7.11 1.85
C HIS A 83 3.02 -8.18 2.46
N LEU A 84 4.02 -8.62 1.71
CA LEU A 84 5.18 -9.35 2.19
C LEU A 84 6.37 -8.40 2.19
N MET A 85 6.83 -8.03 3.37
CA MET A 85 8.03 -7.21 3.55
C MET A 85 9.23 -8.13 3.63
N VAL A 86 10.25 -7.87 2.82
CA VAL A 86 11.48 -8.66 2.73
C VAL A 86 12.65 -7.77 3.12
N GLU A 87 13.38 -8.16 4.16
CA GLU A 87 14.56 -7.45 4.61
C GLU A 87 15.77 -7.82 3.75
N VAL A 88 16.41 -6.82 3.14
CA VAL A 88 17.54 -7.01 2.24
C VAL A 88 18.66 -6.01 2.52
N GLU A 89 19.91 -6.40 2.30
CA GLU A 89 21.07 -5.50 2.47
C GLU A 89 21.17 -4.44 1.36
N ASP A 90 20.77 -4.79 0.14
CA ASP A 90 20.87 -3.92 -1.02
C ASP A 90 19.66 -4.14 -1.95
N VAL A 91 18.74 -3.20 -1.97
CA VAL A 91 17.50 -3.28 -2.77
C VAL A 91 17.77 -3.25 -4.28
N GLU A 92 18.87 -2.61 -4.70
CA GLU A 92 19.23 -2.49 -6.12
C GLU A 92 19.81 -3.81 -6.69
N LYS A 93 20.37 -4.65 -5.82
CA LYS A 93 20.96 -5.95 -6.20
C LYS A 93 20.04 -7.12 -5.99
N PHE A 94 18.90 -6.89 -5.33
CA PHE A 94 17.97 -7.97 -5.02
C PHE A 94 17.21 -8.41 -6.27
N ASP A 95 17.24 -9.71 -6.56
CA ASP A 95 16.48 -10.32 -7.67
C ASP A 95 15.02 -10.50 -7.30
N LEU A 96 14.26 -9.40 -7.38
CA LEU A 96 12.84 -9.36 -7.02
C LEU A 96 12.01 -10.32 -7.88
N GLU A 97 12.33 -10.48 -9.15
CA GLU A 97 11.57 -11.35 -10.06
C GLU A 97 11.69 -12.82 -9.63
N LYS A 98 12.93 -13.30 -9.46
CA LYS A 98 13.18 -14.66 -8.99
C LYS A 98 12.55 -14.92 -7.63
N PHE A 99 12.72 -14.00 -6.68
CA PHE A 99 12.14 -14.13 -5.36
C PHE A 99 10.60 -14.18 -5.41
N SER A 100 9.97 -13.32 -6.22
CA SER A 100 8.51 -13.28 -6.35
C SER A 100 7.94 -14.60 -6.87
N LEU A 101 8.63 -15.24 -7.83
CA LEU A 101 8.23 -16.55 -8.36
C LEU A 101 8.30 -17.66 -7.31
N ASN A 102 9.28 -17.58 -6.42
CA ASN A 102 9.39 -18.54 -5.31
C ASN A 102 8.38 -18.26 -4.20
N ALA A 103 8.24 -17.02 -3.79
CA ALA A 103 7.27 -16.63 -2.76
C ALA A 103 5.83 -17.04 -3.12
N ARG A 104 5.44 -16.95 -4.39
CA ARG A 104 4.10 -17.34 -4.88
C ARG A 104 3.82 -18.85 -4.78
N LYS A 105 4.83 -19.70 -4.55
CA LYS A 105 4.63 -21.13 -4.35
C LYS A 105 4.12 -21.48 -2.95
N TYR A 106 4.18 -20.53 -2.03
CA TYR A 106 3.65 -20.74 -0.67
C TYR A 106 2.13 -20.53 -0.70
N ASP A 107 1.39 -21.50 -0.15
CA ASP A 107 -0.08 -21.47 -0.09
C ASP A 107 -0.62 -20.23 0.62
N LEU A 108 0.17 -19.65 1.53
CA LEU A 108 -0.13 -18.41 2.24
C LEU A 108 -0.42 -17.24 1.31
N PHE A 109 0.05 -17.28 0.06
CA PHE A 109 -0.06 -16.20 -0.92
C PHE A 109 -0.92 -16.57 -2.12
N SER A 110 -1.75 -17.60 -2.01
CA SER A 110 -2.64 -18.10 -3.09
C SER A 110 -3.56 -17.01 -3.68
N ASN A 111 -3.95 -16.01 -2.88
CA ASN A 111 -4.78 -14.88 -3.30
C ASN A 111 -3.98 -13.66 -3.80
N GLY A 112 -2.67 -13.81 -3.96
CA GLY A 112 -1.75 -12.74 -4.30
C GLY A 112 -1.28 -11.95 -3.08
N ILE A 113 -0.11 -11.34 -3.21
CA ILE A 113 0.50 -10.50 -2.19
C ILE A 113 1.38 -9.46 -2.87
N ASN A 114 1.42 -8.25 -2.30
CA ASN A 114 2.36 -7.22 -2.73
C ASN A 114 3.71 -7.46 -2.07
N LEU A 115 4.78 -7.40 -2.86
CA LEU A 115 6.15 -7.50 -2.33
C LEU A 115 6.71 -6.11 -2.04
N SER A 116 7.27 -5.93 -0.87
CA SER A 116 7.94 -4.70 -0.43
C SER A 116 9.33 -5.02 0.08
N LEU A 117 10.34 -4.40 -0.51
CA LEU A 117 11.72 -4.54 -0.03
C LEU A 117 12.02 -3.50 1.03
N ILE A 118 12.66 -3.93 2.10
CA ILE A 118 13.15 -3.07 3.18
C ILE A 118 14.66 -3.17 3.22
N HIS A 119 15.32 -2.03 3.03
CA HIS A 119 16.76 -1.91 3.17
C HIS A 119 17.10 -1.83 4.67
N ILE A 120 17.91 -2.78 5.14
CA ILE A 120 18.43 -2.78 6.52
C ILE A 120 19.60 -1.85 6.67
#